data_b6ab94305807a00def42203c58551c23
#
_entry.id   b6ab94305807a00def42203c58551c23
#
_cell.length_a   1.000
_cell.length_b   1.000
_cell.length_c   1.000
_cell.angle_alpha   90.00
_cell.angle_beta   90.00
_cell.angle_gamma   90.00
#
_symmetry.space_group_name_H-M   'P 1'
#
loop_
_entity.id
_entity.type
_entity.pdbx_description
1 polymer ?
#
loop_
_entity_poly.entity_id
_entity_poly.type
_entity_poly.pdbx_seq_one_letter_code
_entity_poly.pdbx_strand_id
1 'polypeptide(L)'
;MISDKIIMLYPFHAFLVFSGLLILLAGMICARYLKGRRWWLKAHKTLGIAGAASTLSGIMVAVYMVSASAGLNPPAGLHAYIGITVSIMVIFTPFMGFIQLKKRDMRLRAIHRWAGRITIALMIINAYLGWMIVRSF
;
A
#
# COMPACT_ATOMS: atom_id res chain seq x y z
N MET A 1 -17.97 -7.14 -24.11
CA MET A 1 -17.48 -8.44 -23.54
C MET A 1 -16.13 -8.35 -22.82
N ILE A 2 -15.07 -7.69 -23.36
CA ILE A 2 -13.81 -7.46 -22.61
C ILE A 2 -14.00 -6.38 -21.54
N SER A 3 -14.72 -5.31 -21.86
CA SER A 3 -15.02 -4.19 -20.94
C SER A 3 -15.70 -4.66 -19.65
N ASP A 4 -16.69 -5.54 -19.73
CA ASP A 4 -17.48 -5.98 -18.58
C ASP A 4 -16.65 -6.83 -17.59
N LYS A 5 -15.76 -7.69 -18.11
CA LYS A 5 -14.85 -8.49 -17.30
C LYS A 5 -13.82 -7.62 -16.55
N ILE A 6 -13.39 -6.52 -17.15
CA ILE A 6 -12.42 -5.59 -16.55
C ILE A 6 -13.08 -4.81 -15.42
N ILE A 7 -14.32 -4.34 -15.62
CA ILE A 7 -15.10 -3.65 -14.60
C ILE A 7 -15.32 -4.56 -13.37
N MET A 8 -15.50 -5.86 -13.57
CA MET A 8 -15.63 -6.83 -12.47
C MET A 8 -14.38 -6.95 -11.58
N LEU A 9 -13.19 -6.55 -12.06
CA LEU A 9 -11.95 -6.62 -11.27
C LEU A 9 -11.75 -5.40 -10.34
N TYR A 10 -12.49 -4.31 -10.56
CA TYR A 10 -12.39 -3.11 -9.74
C TYR A 10 -12.64 -3.38 -8.23
N PRO A 11 -13.68 -4.13 -7.83
CA PRO A 11 -13.91 -4.44 -6.42
C PRO A 11 -12.75 -5.20 -5.79
N PHE A 12 -12.09 -6.09 -6.53
CA PHE A 12 -10.92 -6.84 -6.05
C PHE A 12 -9.72 -5.93 -5.82
N HIS A 13 -9.44 -5.00 -6.77
CA HIS A 13 -8.44 -3.97 -6.57
C HIS A 13 -8.71 -3.15 -5.31
N ALA A 14 -9.91 -2.61 -5.18
CA ALA A 14 -10.31 -1.78 -4.06
C ALA A 14 -10.22 -2.55 -2.73
N PHE A 15 -10.72 -3.78 -2.68
CA PHE A 15 -10.67 -4.64 -1.51
C PHE A 15 -9.24 -4.94 -1.06
N LEU A 16 -8.36 -5.35 -1.97
CA LEU A 16 -6.98 -5.70 -1.66
C LEU A 16 -6.18 -4.49 -1.17
N VAL A 17 -6.32 -3.33 -1.83
CA VAL A 17 -5.61 -2.10 -1.41
C VAL A 17 -6.14 -1.59 -0.08
N PHE A 18 -7.46 -1.60 0.13
CA PHE A 18 -8.07 -1.17 1.38
C PHE A 18 -7.72 -2.09 2.55
N SER A 19 -7.77 -3.41 2.34
CA SER A 19 -7.30 -4.40 3.33
C SER A 19 -5.83 -4.19 3.66
N GLY A 20 -4.99 -3.96 2.66
CA GLY A 20 -3.57 -3.65 2.84
C GLY A 20 -3.36 -2.41 3.71
N LEU A 21 -4.13 -1.33 3.46
CA LEU A 21 -4.10 -0.11 4.28
C LEU A 21 -4.44 -0.40 5.74
N LEU A 22 -5.53 -1.13 6.00
CA LEU A 22 -5.95 -1.47 7.37
C LEU A 22 -4.90 -2.32 8.09
N ILE A 23 -4.30 -3.30 7.41
CA ILE A 23 -3.25 -4.15 7.97
C ILE A 23 -1.99 -3.33 8.27
N LEU A 24 -1.58 -2.42 7.38
CA LEU A 24 -0.43 -1.53 7.61
C LEU A 24 -0.69 -0.56 8.78
N LEU A 25 -1.91 -0.02 8.90
CA LEU A 25 -2.33 0.78 10.05
C LEU A 25 -2.23 -0.01 11.35
N ALA A 26 -2.73 -1.24 11.39
CA ALA A 26 -2.61 -2.12 12.54
C ALA A 26 -1.14 -2.38 12.90
N GLY A 27 -0.28 -2.60 11.91
CA GLY A 27 1.17 -2.73 12.09
C GLY A 27 1.81 -1.48 12.67
N MET A 28 1.41 -0.29 12.22
CA MET A 28 1.87 0.99 12.76
C MET A 28 1.42 1.20 14.20
N ILE A 29 0.16 0.92 14.52
CA ILE A 29 -0.41 0.98 15.88
C ILE A 29 0.37 0.04 16.81
N CYS A 30 0.62 -1.19 16.37
CA CYS A 30 1.41 -2.16 17.11
C CYS A 30 2.81 -1.61 17.44
N ALA A 31 3.50 -1.03 16.45
CA ALA A 31 4.83 -0.43 16.67
C ALA A 31 4.80 0.85 17.51
N ARG A 32 3.69 1.55 17.58
CA ARG A 32 3.57 2.80 18.35
C ARG A 32 3.22 2.54 19.81
N TYR A 33 2.24 1.68 20.07
CA TYR A 33 1.59 1.55 21.39
C TYR A 33 1.89 0.24 22.11
N LEU A 34 2.35 -0.82 21.42
CA LEU A 34 2.51 -2.15 21.98
C LEU A 34 3.97 -2.56 22.23
N LYS A 35 4.93 -1.63 22.18
CA LYS A 35 6.37 -1.93 22.36
C LYS A 35 6.73 -2.62 23.65
N GLY A 36 5.95 -2.48 24.71
CA GLY A 36 6.14 -3.18 25.96
C GLY A 36 5.78 -4.67 25.93
N ARG A 37 5.10 -5.13 24.89
CA ARG A 37 4.70 -6.54 24.74
C ARG A 37 5.81 -7.32 24.03
N ARG A 38 6.13 -8.54 24.52
CA ARG A 38 7.20 -9.38 23.93
C ARG A 38 6.99 -9.72 22.45
N TRP A 39 5.74 -9.80 21.99
CA TRP A 39 5.35 -10.17 20.62
C TRP A 39 5.26 -8.99 19.64
N TRP A 40 5.36 -7.74 20.11
CA TRP A 40 5.08 -6.54 19.29
C TRP A 40 5.90 -6.48 18.00
N LEU A 41 7.20 -6.82 18.04
CA LEU A 41 8.07 -6.76 16.88
C LEU A 41 7.72 -7.82 15.83
N LYS A 42 7.36 -9.03 16.28
CA LYS A 42 6.89 -10.11 15.42
C LYS A 42 5.59 -9.70 14.74
N ALA A 43 4.62 -9.22 15.50
CA ALA A 43 3.34 -8.75 14.96
C ALA A 43 3.52 -7.58 13.97
N HIS A 44 4.32 -6.56 14.32
CA HIS A 44 4.61 -5.43 13.43
C HIS A 44 5.24 -5.90 12.11
N LYS A 45 6.20 -6.81 12.12
CA LYS A 45 6.81 -7.36 10.92
C LYS A 45 5.82 -8.16 10.08
N THR A 46 5.04 -9.04 10.70
CA THR A 46 4.05 -9.85 9.99
C THR A 46 2.97 -8.97 9.36
N LEU A 47 2.41 -8.02 10.11
CA LEU A 47 1.42 -7.07 9.59
C LEU A 47 2.01 -6.19 8.49
N GLY A 48 3.26 -5.73 8.64
CA GLY A 48 3.94 -4.94 7.60
C GLY A 48 4.10 -5.70 6.29
N ILE A 49 4.53 -6.97 6.35
CA ILE A 49 4.69 -7.82 5.16
C ILE A 49 3.32 -8.16 4.55
N ALA A 50 2.36 -8.58 5.37
CA ALA A 50 1.01 -8.94 4.90
C ALA A 50 0.30 -7.75 4.26
N GLY A 51 0.36 -6.56 4.89
CA GLY A 51 -0.23 -5.34 4.34
C GLY A 51 0.44 -4.89 3.04
N ALA A 52 1.78 -4.99 2.97
CA ALA A 52 2.51 -4.70 1.73
C ALA A 52 2.14 -5.68 0.61
N ALA A 53 2.09 -6.98 0.89
CA ALA A 53 1.71 -7.99 -0.08
C ALA A 53 0.28 -7.77 -0.59
N SER A 54 -0.68 -7.51 0.30
CA SER A 54 -2.07 -7.21 -0.08
C SER A 54 -2.16 -5.98 -0.97
N THR A 55 -1.48 -4.88 -0.59
CA THR A 55 -1.45 -3.64 -1.38
C THR A 55 -0.85 -3.88 -2.77
N LEU A 56 0.30 -4.55 -2.86
CA LEU A 56 0.95 -4.84 -4.14
C LEU A 56 0.09 -5.75 -5.02
N SER A 57 -0.56 -6.76 -4.45
CA SER A 57 -1.50 -7.61 -5.19
C SER A 57 -2.66 -6.78 -5.77
N GLY A 58 -3.22 -5.86 -5.00
CA GLY A 58 -4.25 -4.94 -5.48
C GLY A 58 -3.75 -4.03 -6.61
N ILE A 59 -2.53 -3.52 -6.50
CA ILE A 59 -1.91 -2.71 -7.57
C ILE A 59 -1.68 -3.53 -8.83
N MET A 60 -1.25 -4.80 -8.71
CA MET A 60 -1.12 -5.69 -9.87
C MET A 60 -2.44 -5.92 -10.59
N VAL A 61 -3.55 -6.05 -9.85
CA VAL A 61 -4.89 -6.10 -10.44
C VAL A 61 -5.19 -4.81 -11.21
N ALA A 62 -4.87 -3.63 -10.67
CA ALA A 62 -5.07 -2.36 -11.35
C ALA A 62 -4.23 -2.25 -12.63
N VAL A 63 -2.95 -2.64 -12.59
CA VAL A 63 -2.06 -2.66 -13.76
C VAL A 63 -2.65 -3.57 -14.85
N TYR A 64 -3.14 -4.76 -14.49
CA TYR A 64 -3.79 -5.65 -15.43
C TYR A 64 -5.05 -5.01 -16.04
N MET A 65 -5.91 -4.39 -15.22
CA MET A 65 -7.11 -3.70 -15.70
C MET A 65 -6.79 -2.62 -16.71
N VAL A 66 -5.80 -1.77 -16.41
CA VAL A 66 -5.38 -0.67 -17.29
C VAL A 66 -4.78 -1.21 -18.59
N SER A 67 -3.87 -2.18 -18.52
CA SER A 67 -3.22 -2.75 -19.70
C SER A 67 -4.22 -3.46 -20.64
N ALA A 68 -5.25 -4.09 -20.07
CA ALA A 68 -6.27 -4.79 -20.84
C ALA A 68 -7.34 -3.85 -21.44
N SER A 69 -7.55 -2.66 -20.87
CA SER A 69 -8.59 -1.72 -21.32
C SER A 69 -8.07 -0.64 -22.28
N ALA A 70 -6.89 -0.12 -22.05
CA ALA A 70 -6.35 1.06 -22.75
C ALA A 70 -5.03 0.80 -23.50
N GLY A 71 -4.60 -0.47 -23.59
CA GLY A 71 -3.23 -0.76 -23.98
C GLY A 71 -2.26 -0.28 -22.89
N LEU A 72 -1.02 0.01 -23.26
CA LEU A 72 -0.01 0.47 -22.29
C LEU A 72 -0.08 1.97 -21.96
N ASN A 73 -1.12 2.67 -22.40
CA ASN A 73 -1.35 4.07 -22.04
C ASN A 73 -2.08 4.13 -20.68
N PRO A 74 -1.39 4.39 -19.56
CA PRO A 74 -2.05 4.53 -18.28
C PRO A 74 -3.00 5.73 -18.35
N PRO A 75 -4.20 5.65 -17.76
CA PRO A 75 -5.03 6.82 -17.61
C PRO A 75 -4.21 7.85 -16.81
N ALA A 76 -3.96 8.99 -17.42
CA ALA A 76 -3.16 10.08 -16.85
C ALA A 76 -3.95 10.78 -15.74
N GLY A 77 -4.24 10.08 -14.65
CA GLY A 77 -4.95 10.62 -13.50
C GLY A 77 -4.08 10.66 -12.25
N LEU A 78 -4.35 11.63 -11.39
CA LEU A 78 -3.63 11.82 -10.12
C LEU A 78 -3.63 10.54 -9.27
N HIS A 79 -4.74 9.78 -9.29
CA HIS A 79 -4.86 8.48 -8.63
C HIS A 79 -3.78 7.48 -9.09
N ALA A 80 -3.53 7.39 -10.39
CA ALA A 80 -2.53 6.48 -10.94
C ALA A 80 -1.10 6.89 -10.53
N TYR A 81 -0.76 8.18 -10.60
CA TYR A 81 0.56 8.67 -10.20
C TYR A 81 0.84 8.45 -8.71
N ILE A 82 -0.14 8.77 -7.85
CA ILE A 82 -0.01 8.49 -6.41
C ILE A 82 0.05 6.97 -6.17
N GLY A 83 -0.71 6.16 -6.91
CA GLY A 83 -0.65 4.70 -6.84
C GLY A 83 0.74 4.13 -7.14
N ILE A 84 1.42 4.65 -8.17
CA ILE A 84 2.82 4.30 -8.49
C ILE A 84 3.75 4.70 -7.33
N THR A 85 3.59 5.90 -6.78
CA THR A 85 4.38 6.35 -5.64
C THR A 85 4.15 5.46 -4.41
N VAL A 86 2.90 5.08 -4.13
CA VAL A 86 2.55 4.13 -3.06
C VAL A 86 3.23 2.78 -3.29
N SER A 87 3.26 2.28 -4.52
CA SER A 87 3.93 1.00 -4.84
C SER A 87 5.40 1.02 -4.44
N ILE A 88 6.11 2.09 -4.81
CA ILE A 88 7.53 2.27 -4.46
C ILE A 88 7.69 2.35 -2.94
N MET A 89 6.86 3.15 -2.27
CA MET A 89 6.95 3.36 -0.82
C MET A 89 6.60 2.11 -0.01
N VAL A 90 5.65 1.29 -0.48
CA VAL A 90 5.25 0.03 0.16
C VAL A 90 6.37 -1.01 0.09
N ILE A 91 7.22 -0.98 -0.93
CA ILE A 91 8.43 -1.82 -1.03
C ILE A 91 9.57 -1.22 -0.20
N PHE A 92 9.81 0.08 -0.34
CA PHE A 92 10.90 0.78 0.33
C PHE A 92 10.80 0.73 1.87
N THR A 93 9.59 0.92 2.41
CA THR A 93 9.38 1.02 3.87
C THR A 93 9.78 -0.26 4.62
N PRO A 94 9.30 -1.48 4.27
CA PRO A 94 9.75 -2.70 4.95
C PRO A 94 11.23 -2.99 4.69
N PHE A 95 11.76 -2.68 3.50
CA PHE A 95 13.18 -2.81 3.21
C PHE A 95 14.04 -1.99 4.18
N MET A 96 13.70 -0.71 4.40
CA MET A 96 14.35 0.13 5.40
C MET A 96 14.17 -0.44 6.82
N GLY A 97 13.02 -1.03 7.11
CA GLY A 97 12.75 -1.72 8.37
C GLY A 97 13.70 -2.89 8.64
N PHE A 98 13.99 -3.70 7.64
CA PHE A 98 14.95 -4.80 7.78
C PHE A 98 16.39 -4.30 7.95
N ILE A 99 16.81 -3.31 7.17
CA ILE A 99 18.16 -2.75 7.27
C ILE A 99 18.38 -2.14 8.66
N GLN A 100 17.42 -1.37 9.19
CA GLN A 100 17.55 -0.75 10.51
C GLN A 100 17.66 -1.78 11.64
N LEU A 101 16.99 -2.92 11.54
CA LEU A 101 17.11 -4.00 12.52
C LEU A 101 18.50 -4.61 12.53
N LYS A 102 19.10 -4.76 11.34
CA LYS A 102 20.45 -5.31 11.18
C LYS A 102 21.54 -4.34 11.62
N LYS A 103 21.43 -3.07 11.22
CA LYS A 103 22.46 -2.05 11.50
C LYS A 103 22.28 -1.31 12.82
N ARG A 104 21.10 -1.39 13.46
CA ARG A 104 20.72 -0.67 14.69
C ARG A 104 20.94 0.85 14.64
N ASP A 105 20.91 1.45 13.45
CA ASP A 105 21.17 2.86 13.22
C ASP A 105 19.93 3.70 13.52
N MET A 106 20.10 4.79 14.27
CA MET A 106 19.01 5.70 14.65
C MET A 106 18.46 6.50 13.47
N ARG A 107 19.30 6.82 12.47
CA ARG A 107 18.89 7.53 11.24
C ARG A 107 18.00 6.62 10.39
N LEU A 108 18.40 5.37 10.18
CA LEU A 108 17.58 4.38 9.44
C LEU A 108 16.24 4.14 10.14
N ARG A 109 16.21 4.14 11.47
CA ARG A 109 14.98 4.05 12.25
C ARG A 109 14.07 5.27 12.03
N ALA A 110 14.64 6.46 11.92
CA ALA A 110 13.87 7.67 11.63
C ALA A 110 13.30 7.61 10.20
N ILE A 111 14.11 7.23 9.22
CA ILE A 111 13.71 7.07 7.80
C ILE A 111 12.56 6.07 7.70
N HIS A 112 12.67 4.88 8.28
CA HIS A 112 11.62 3.87 8.27
C HIS A 112 10.30 4.40 8.87
N ARG A 113 10.37 5.10 10.00
CA ARG A 113 9.19 5.65 10.67
C ARG A 113 8.48 6.71 9.81
N TRP A 114 9.26 7.61 9.19
CA TRP A 114 8.70 8.65 8.33
C TRP A 114 8.17 8.07 7.03
N ALA A 115 8.91 7.16 6.39
CA ALA A 115 8.46 6.46 5.20
C ALA A 115 7.12 5.75 5.44
N GLY A 116 6.97 5.03 6.56
CA GLY A 116 5.71 4.37 6.90
C GLY A 116 4.53 5.33 7.08
N ARG A 117 4.75 6.48 7.72
CA ARG A 117 3.69 7.51 7.87
C ARG A 117 3.29 8.12 6.54
N ILE A 118 4.27 8.45 5.70
CA ILE A 118 4.04 9.01 4.37
C ILE A 118 3.30 7.99 3.50
N THR A 119 3.71 6.72 3.53
CA THR A 119 3.03 5.64 2.80
C THR A 119 1.54 5.57 3.16
N ILE A 120 1.22 5.54 4.46
CA ILE A 120 -0.16 5.46 4.93
C ILE A 120 -0.95 6.71 4.53
N ALA A 121 -0.37 7.91 4.66
CA ALA A 121 -1.03 9.15 4.26
C ALA A 121 -1.33 9.16 2.75
N LEU A 122 -0.36 8.75 1.92
CA LEU A 122 -0.55 8.63 0.47
C LEU A 122 -1.62 7.60 0.11
N MET A 123 -1.66 6.46 0.81
CA MET A 123 -2.69 5.44 0.60
C MET A 123 -4.09 5.95 0.93
N ILE A 124 -4.26 6.73 2.00
CA ILE A 124 -5.54 7.34 2.37
C ILE A 124 -5.99 8.33 1.28
N ILE A 125 -5.09 9.22 0.86
CA ILE A 125 -5.36 10.19 -0.22
C ILE A 125 -5.74 9.44 -1.50
N ASN A 126 -4.97 8.40 -1.85
CA ASN A 126 -5.21 7.64 -3.07
C ASN A 126 -6.53 6.84 -3.03
N ALA A 127 -6.91 6.31 -1.86
CA ALA A 127 -8.20 5.66 -1.68
C ALA A 127 -9.36 6.64 -1.88
N TYR A 128 -9.24 7.87 -1.36
CA TYR A 128 -10.22 8.93 -1.58
C TYR A 128 -10.35 9.29 -3.07
N LEU A 129 -9.22 9.46 -3.77
CA LEU A 129 -9.23 9.75 -5.22
C LEU A 129 -9.86 8.60 -6.02
N GLY A 130 -9.54 7.35 -5.68
CA GLY A 130 -10.15 6.17 -6.29
C GLY A 130 -11.68 6.13 -6.07
N TRP A 131 -12.13 6.47 -4.86
CA TRP A 131 -13.55 6.59 -4.55
C TRP A 131 -14.25 7.68 -5.39
N MET A 132 -13.60 8.83 -5.58
CA MET A 132 -14.12 9.91 -6.43
C MET A 132 -14.30 9.46 -7.88
N ILE A 133 -13.34 8.70 -8.42
CA ILE A 133 -13.43 8.14 -9.78
C ILE A 133 -14.65 7.23 -9.90
N VAL A 134 -14.87 6.34 -8.94
CA VAL A 134 -16.01 5.40 -8.97
C VAL A 134 -17.36 6.13 -8.92
N ARG A 135 -17.45 7.21 -8.16
CA ARG A 135 -18.68 8.01 -8.07
C ARG A 135 -18.98 8.82 -9.32
N SER A 136 -18.04 8.95 -10.24
CA SER A 136 -18.19 9.69 -11.49
C SER A 136 -18.73 8.83 -12.65
N PHE A 137 -18.87 7.53 -12.46
CA PHE A 137 -19.51 6.59 -13.38
C PHE A 137 -20.96 6.34 -13.00
#